data_37e042b13c45fcfd94cae9aad03238d0
#
_entry.id   37e042b13c45fcfd94cae9aad03238d0
#
_cell.length_a   1.000
_cell.length_b   1.000
_cell.length_c   1.000
_cell.angle_alpha   90.00
_cell.angle_beta   90.00
_cell.angle_gamma   90.00
#
_symmetry.space_group_name_H-M   'P 1'
#
loop_
_entity.id
_entity.type
_entity.pdbx_description
1 polymer ?
#
loop_
_entity_poly.entity_id
_entity_poly.type
_entity_poly.pdbx_seq_one_letter_code
_entity_poly.pdbx_strand_id
1 'polypeptide(L)'
;MSLLKVGLVVDSARADRYVEELVLWARQQPDIRLSLVVSPRPKTALDFLLRAESALLRWRKAHRDHYAVRGFVEPGEKPDLLISFQQPFTGFWECYRREPQTEFRIRRMTATGEEVLARGAYKTLFYYSLNQAHVYKKAVSHLKRLLKDAAATGRLPAPQRAVPAPAVPTLAHGAIYGAKLLGRIALKALGRLPLLRERFGVSVLAGRWDQPIQWQRAATPRGRFWADPFLHTRGGRTFCFVEDLDGRTKRGRIAVLEVAGGRLLERGIALEEPFHLSFPFLFEHGGELYMCPESSEAREIRVYRCVEFPLKWRLERTLMRGVSAADTMLFEKGGRWWMLTNIDEADTGDHCSELYLFSADSPLSASWTPHRHNPILVDSIGGRNGGLIRDGERLYRIGQCQGFDRYGEGLRVYEIREISGSRYVEELVGERIHGTHHLSSDGRTTVIDHAWGL
;
A
#
# COMPACT_ATOMS: atom_id res chain seq x y z
N MET A 1 -18.38 30.13 1.17
CA MET A 1 -17.62 29.28 2.11
C MET A 1 -16.64 30.17 2.85
N SER A 2 -16.47 30.01 4.16
CA SER A 2 -15.50 30.80 4.94
C SER A 2 -14.08 30.26 4.67
N LEU A 3 -13.13 31.17 4.53
CA LEU A 3 -11.71 30.86 4.35
C LEU A 3 -11.18 30.11 5.60
N LEU A 4 -10.68 28.89 5.42
CA LEU A 4 -10.08 28.09 6.50
C LEU A 4 -8.62 28.53 6.72
N LYS A 5 -8.34 29.17 7.86
CA LYS A 5 -6.99 29.62 8.23
C LYS A 5 -6.31 28.56 9.10
N VAL A 6 -5.24 27.95 8.58
CA VAL A 6 -4.53 26.84 9.22
C VAL A 6 -3.12 27.24 9.55
N GLY A 7 -2.71 27.07 10.80
CA GLY A 7 -1.33 27.17 11.26
C GLY A 7 -0.70 25.76 11.30
N LEU A 8 0.29 25.49 10.44
CA LEU A 8 1.07 24.26 10.51
C LEU A 8 2.20 24.43 11.50
N VAL A 9 2.16 23.68 12.59
CA VAL A 9 3.21 23.69 13.61
C VAL A 9 4.41 22.88 13.12
N VAL A 10 5.57 23.54 13.03
CA VAL A 10 6.83 22.96 12.58
C VAL A 10 7.95 23.28 13.57
N ASP A 11 9.00 22.46 13.60
CA ASP A 11 10.14 22.63 14.52
C ASP A 11 11.22 23.63 14.00
N SER A 12 11.09 24.10 12.77
CA SER A 12 12.04 25.02 12.13
C SER A 12 11.34 25.93 11.12
N ALA A 13 11.82 27.17 10.99
CA ALA A 13 11.39 28.09 9.93
C ALA A 13 11.86 27.66 8.53
N ARG A 14 12.78 26.72 8.43
CA ARG A 14 13.19 26.11 7.16
C ARG A 14 12.28 24.94 6.89
N ALA A 15 11.55 25.02 5.79
CA ALA A 15 10.65 23.92 5.38
C ALA A 15 11.42 22.78 4.74
N ASP A 16 11.14 21.57 5.18
CA ASP A 16 11.45 20.36 4.43
C ASP A 16 10.59 20.31 3.16
N ARG A 17 11.05 19.60 2.13
CA ARG A 17 10.36 19.55 0.83
C ARG A 17 8.88 19.19 0.94
N TYR A 18 8.51 18.23 1.77
CA TYR A 18 7.10 17.82 1.95
C TYR A 18 6.26 18.92 2.61
N VAL A 19 6.83 19.77 3.47
CA VAL A 19 6.18 20.98 4.02
C VAL A 19 6.02 22.03 2.93
N GLU A 20 7.06 22.25 2.12
CA GLU A 20 7.02 23.16 0.96
C GLU A 20 5.93 22.73 -0.03
N GLU A 21 5.86 21.43 -0.37
CA GLU A 21 4.82 20.88 -1.24
C GLU A 21 3.41 21.12 -0.68
N LEU A 22 3.23 20.99 0.63
CA LEU A 22 1.96 21.29 1.29
C LEU A 22 1.58 22.76 1.19
N VAL A 23 2.54 23.65 1.41
CA VAL A 23 2.33 25.09 1.30
C VAL A 23 2.01 25.52 -0.13
N LEU A 24 2.76 25.01 -1.11
CA LEU A 24 2.52 25.29 -2.54
C LEU A 24 1.15 24.77 -2.97
N TRP A 25 0.76 23.58 -2.51
CA TRP A 25 -0.58 23.04 -2.74
C TRP A 25 -1.66 23.93 -2.10
N ALA A 26 -1.49 24.37 -0.84
CA ALA A 26 -2.48 25.20 -0.16
C ALA A 26 -2.68 26.56 -0.86
N ARG A 27 -1.64 27.16 -1.42
CA ARG A 27 -1.74 28.39 -2.23
C ARG A 27 -2.62 28.27 -3.47
N GLN A 28 -2.80 27.04 -3.97
CA GLN A 28 -3.68 26.75 -5.11
C GLN A 28 -5.14 26.53 -4.70
N GLN A 29 -5.43 26.45 -3.38
CA GLN A 29 -6.79 26.26 -2.88
C GLN A 29 -7.39 27.63 -2.53
N PRO A 30 -8.56 28.03 -3.11
CA PRO A 30 -9.15 29.33 -2.86
C PRO A 30 -9.72 29.48 -1.44
N ASP A 31 -10.03 28.35 -0.79
CA ASP A 31 -10.74 28.23 0.47
C ASP A 31 -9.83 27.85 1.66
N ILE A 32 -8.50 27.70 1.42
CA ILE A 32 -7.51 27.34 2.45
C ILE A 32 -6.36 28.34 2.47
N ARG A 33 -6.07 28.90 3.63
CA ARG A 33 -4.85 29.68 3.89
C ARG A 33 -3.98 28.98 4.92
N LEU A 34 -2.79 28.55 4.51
CA LEU A 34 -1.81 27.87 5.35
C LEU A 34 -0.67 28.82 5.73
N SER A 35 -0.38 28.91 7.03
CA SER A 35 0.80 29.61 7.57
C SER A 35 1.65 28.66 8.40
N LEU A 36 2.95 28.93 8.56
CA LEU A 36 3.81 28.17 9.44
C LEU A 36 3.85 28.80 10.83
N VAL A 37 3.69 27.95 11.85
CA VAL A 37 3.86 28.31 13.26
C VAL A 37 5.10 27.58 13.77
N VAL A 38 6.19 28.33 13.98
CA VAL A 38 7.45 27.74 14.40
C VAL A 38 7.44 27.49 15.91
N SER A 39 7.56 26.23 16.30
CA SER A 39 7.71 25.79 17.69
C SER A 39 9.03 25.02 17.83
N PRO A 40 10.16 25.71 18.08
CA PRO A 40 11.47 25.08 18.14
C PRO A 40 11.55 24.08 19.29
N ARG A 41 12.08 22.90 19.00
CA ARG A 41 12.42 21.91 20.02
C ARG A 41 13.93 21.82 20.25
N PRO A 42 14.38 21.42 21.44
CA PRO A 42 15.78 21.13 21.69
C PRO A 42 16.30 20.06 20.72
N LYS A 43 17.46 20.29 20.13
CA LYS A 43 18.13 19.29 19.29
C LYS A 43 18.75 18.22 20.20
N THR A 44 18.67 16.98 19.74
CA THR A 44 19.23 15.83 20.41
C THR A 44 20.34 15.19 19.57
N ALA A 45 21.08 14.28 20.16
CA ALA A 45 22.09 13.53 19.42
C ALA A 45 21.51 12.70 18.27
N LEU A 46 20.22 12.35 18.34
CA LEU A 46 19.53 11.64 17.25
C LEU A 46 19.27 12.52 16.04
N ASP A 47 19.10 13.82 16.23
CA ASP A 47 19.03 14.76 15.09
C ASP A 47 20.33 14.78 14.32
N PHE A 48 21.48 14.64 15.02
CA PHE A 48 22.78 14.50 14.39
C PHE A 48 22.88 13.14 13.64
N LEU A 49 22.48 12.04 14.27
CA LEU A 49 22.45 10.71 13.65
C LEU A 49 21.59 10.72 12.38
N LEU A 50 20.37 11.28 12.46
CA LEU A 50 19.47 11.43 11.33
C LEU A 50 20.11 12.21 10.17
N ARG A 51 20.81 13.30 10.49
CA ARG A 51 21.53 14.11 9.49
C ARG A 51 22.70 13.35 8.88
N ALA A 52 23.48 12.62 9.69
CA ALA A 52 24.59 11.81 9.20
C ALA A 52 24.11 10.68 8.29
N GLU A 53 23.08 9.95 8.69
CA GLU A 53 22.47 8.93 7.86
C GLU A 53 21.90 9.52 6.56
N SER A 54 21.21 10.66 6.64
CA SER A 54 20.70 11.39 5.48
C SER A 54 21.81 11.81 4.53
N ALA A 55 22.93 12.28 5.07
CA ALA A 55 24.10 12.68 4.28
C ALA A 55 24.73 11.49 3.55
N LEU A 56 24.84 10.34 4.22
CA LEU A 56 25.34 9.10 3.61
C LEU A 56 24.43 8.58 2.51
N LEU A 57 23.10 8.81 2.61
CA LEU A 57 22.12 8.34 1.65
C LEU A 57 21.78 9.34 0.54
N ARG A 58 22.39 10.53 0.54
CA ARG A 58 22.14 11.61 -0.47
C ARG A 58 22.32 11.18 -1.92
N TRP A 59 23.12 10.17 -2.19
CA TRP A 59 23.33 9.62 -3.52
C TRP A 59 22.09 8.86 -4.04
N ARG A 60 21.19 8.39 -3.17
CA ARG A 60 19.91 7.77 -3.56
C ARG A 60 18.93 8.86 -3.95
N LYS A 61 18.38 8.79 -5.17
CA LYS A 61 17.47 9.79 -5.74
C LYS A 61 16.24 10.03 -4.83
N ALA A 62 15.63 8.98 -4.33
CA ALA A 62 14.50 9.05 -3.40
C ALA A 62 14.82 9.82 -2.10
N HIS A 63 16.06 9.74 -1.62
CA HIS A 63 16.49 10.40 -0.40
C HIS A 63 16.73 11.91 -0.61
N ARG A 64 17.25 12.32 -1.77
CA ARG A 64 17.48 13.75 -2.09
C ARG A 64 16.18 14.55 -2.07
N ASP A 65 15.09 13.93 -2.47
CA ASP A 65 13.79 14.58 -2.55
C ASP A 65 13.16 14.82 -1.18
N HIS A 66 13.55 14.07 -0.15
CA HIS A 66 12.93 14.15 1.19
C HIS A 66 13.59 15.14 2.16
N TYR A 67 14.83 15.59 1.89
CA TYR A 67 15.60 16.45 2.80
C TYR A 67 16.15 17.73 2.14
N ALA A 68 15.63 18.11 0.98
CA ALA A 68 15.93 19.38 0.36
C ALA A 68 15.25 20.50 1.15
N VAL A 69 15.99 21.16 2.03
CA VAL A 69 15.53 22.37 2.71
C VAL A 69 15.50 23.51 1.70
N ARG A 70 14.34 24.05 1.38
CA ARG A 70 14.19 25.20 0.47
C ARG A 70 13.17 26.18 1.03
N GLY A 71 13.56 27.45 1.05
CA GLY A 71 12.67 28.58 1.24
C GLY A 71 12.24 28.86 2.67
N PHE A 72 11.80 30.08 2.88
CA PHE A 72 11.09 30.53 4.06
C PHE A 72 9.60 30.63 3.72
N VAL A 73 8.75 30.25 4.64
CA VAL A 73 7.33 30.57 4.56
C VAL A 73 7.07 31.65 5.60
N GLU A 74 6.60 32.82 5.15
CA GLU A 74 6.29 33.92 6.03
C GLU A 74 5.16 33.57 7.00
N PRO A 75 5.22 34.04 8.28
CA PRO A 75 4.12 33.92 9.20
C PRO A 75 2.88 34.62 8.62
N GLY A 76 1.79 33.87 8.51
CA GLY A 76 0.51 34.44 8.07
C GLY A 76 -0.30 35.09 9.19
N GLU A 77 -1.55 35.42 8.89
CA GLU A 77 -2.51 35.88 9.88
C GLU A 77 -2.76 34.83 10.99
N LYS A 78 -3.28 35.25 12.15
CA LYS A 78 -3.61 34.35 13.26
C LYS A 78 -4.48 33.18 12.75
N PRO A 79 -4.05 31.93 12.91
CA PRO A 79 -4.79 30.77 12.41
C PRO A 79 -5.99 30.47 13.32
N ASP A 80 -7.07 29.97 12.72
CA ASP A 80 -8.24 29.43 13.42
C ASP A 80 -7.99 28.00 13.91
N LEU A 81 -7.07 27.29 13.25
CA LEU A 81 -6.76 25.88 13.47
C LEU A 81 -5.24 25.66 13.48
N LEU A 82 -4.73 25.10 14.57
CA LEU A 82 -3.33 24.67 14.67
C LEU A 82 -3.23 23.17 14.43
N ILE A 83 -2.41 22.77 13.45
CA ILE A 83 -2.20 21.36 13.10
C ILE A 83 -0.69 21.01 13.10
N SER A 84 -0.37 19.79 13.55
CA SER A 84 0.95 19.19 13.39
C SER A 84 0.83 17.75 12.91
N PHE A 85 1.71 17.33 12.00
CA PHE A 85 1.92 15.93 11.62
C PHE A 85 3.35 15.46 11.94
N GLN A 86 4.26 16.38 12.20
CA GLN A 86 5.61 16.07 12.61
C GLN A 86 5.64 15.72 14.09
N GLN A 87 6.21 14.59 14.43
CA GLN A 87 6.43 14.15 15.79
C GLN A 87 7.91 13.79 15.97
N PRO A 88 8.55 14.25 17.05
CA PRO A 88 9.94 13.90 17.31
C PRO A 88 10.14 12.38 17.29
N PHE A 89 11.23 11.95 16.67
CA PHE A 89 11.65 10.55 16.60
C PHE A 89 10.69 9.58 15.89
N THR A 90 9.72 10.08 15.09
CA THR A 90 8.86 9.22 14.26
C THR A 90 9.71 8.22 13.49
N GLY A 91 9.43 6.94 13.67
CA GLY A 91 10.10 5.83 12.98
C GLY A 91 11.42 5.37 13.60
N PHE A 92 11.95 6.05 14.65
CA PHE A 92 13.20 5.63 15.28
C PHE A 92 13.04 4.29 16.02
N TRP A 93 12.05 4.18 16.88
CA TRP A 93 11.84 2.99 17.69
C TRP A 93 11.49 1.78 16.86
N GLU A 94 10.70 1.99 15.82
CA GLU A 94 10.31 0.96 14.88
C GLU A 94 11.53 0.42 14.11
N CYS A 95 12.39 1.29 13.62
CA CYS A 95 13.66 0.89 13.01
C CYS A 95 14.62 0.22 14.03
N TYR A 96 14.67 0.71 15.27
CA TYR A 96 15.51 0.18 16.34
C TYR A 96 15.09 -1.23 16.74
N ARG A 97 13.77 -1.49 16.88
CA ARG A 97 13.19 -2.77 17.30
C ARG A 97 12.88 -3.71 16.14
N ARG A 98 12.92 -3.21 14.88
CA ARG A 98 12.51 -3.90 13.67
C ARG A 98 11.01 -4.20 13.64
N GLU A 99 10.22 -3.26 14.11
CA GLU A 99 8.76 -3.34 14.04
C GLU A 99 8.30 -3.18 12.58
N PRO A 100 7.28 -3.92 12.13
CA PRO A 100 6.87 -3.92 10.74
C PRO A 100 6.20 -2.61 10.31
N GLN A 101 5.67 -1.84 11.26
CA GLN A 101 4.87 -0.64 11.01
C GLN A 101 5.39 0.57 11.75
N THR A 102 5.31 1.73 11.08
CA THR A 102 5.51 3.06 11.67
C THR A 102 4.23 3.86 11.57
N GLU A 103 3.72 4.31 12.70
CA GLU A 103 2.48 5.11 12.78
C GLU A 103 2.75 6.58 12.44
N PHE A 104 1.81 7.21 11.72
CA PHE A 104 1.71 8.66 11.64
C PHE A 104 0.46 9.17 12.36
N ARG A 105 0.49 10.44 12.78
CA ARG A 105 -0.63 11.12 13.41
C ARG A 105 -0.74 12.54 12.90
N ILE A 106 -1.96 12.96 12.54
CA ILE A 106 -2.30 14.36 12.31
C ILE A 106 -2.99 14.85 13.58
N ARG A 107 -2.43 15.88 14.21
CA ARG A 107 -2.87 16.37 15.51
C ARG A 107 -3.34 17.80 15.42
N ARG A 108 -4.46 18.11 16.08
CA ARG A 108 -4.88 19.47 16.37
C ARG A 108 -4.27 19.87 17.71
N MET A 109 -3.63 21.05 17.73
CA MET A 109 -3.11 21.66 18.95
C MET A 109 -4.20 22.53 19.55
N THR A 110 -4.57 22.30 20.81
CA THR A 110 -5.60 23.06 21.56
C THR A 110 -5.00 23.66 22.81
N ALA A 111 -5.71 24.56 23.46
CA ALA A 111 -5.25 25.16 24.72
C ALA A 111 -5.10 24.11 25.85
N THR A 112 -5.84 23.00 25.78
CA THR A 112 -5.83 21.93 26.79
C THR A 112 -4.93 20.74 26.41
N GLY A 113 -4.31 20.75 25.23
CA GLY A 113 -3.42 19.67 24.78
C GLY A 113 -3.56 19.36 23.30
N GLU A 114 -3.28 18.12 22.95
CA GLU A 114 -3.27 17.62 21.56
C GLU A 114 -4.44 16.65 21.33
N GLU A 115 -5.09 16.78 20.20
CA GLU A 115 -6.14 15.88 19.73
C GLU A 115 -5.72 15.22 18.42
N VAL A 116 -5.83 13.89 18.32
CA VAL A 116 -5.53 13.15 17.10
C VAL A 116 -6.72 13.19 16.16
N LEU A 117 -6.58 13.83 15.01
CA LEU A 117 -7.62 13.93 13.98
C LEU A 117 -7.55 12.77 12.98
N ALA A 118 -6.37 12.29 12.67
CA ALA A 118 -6.16 11.14 11.80
C ALA A 118 -4.89 10.39 12.18
N ARG A 119 -4.89 9.09 11.95
CA ARG A 119 -3.74 8.20 12.13
C ARG A 119 -3.80 7.06 11.13
N GLY A 120 -2.65 6.42 10.91
CA GLY A 120 -2.50 5.21 10.12
C GLY A 120 -1.08 4.68 10.28
N ALA A 121 -0.81 3.51 9.70
CA ALA A 121 0.46 2.85 9.83
C ALA A 121 1.02 2.45 8.47
N TYR A 122 2.25 2.83 8.21
CA TYR A 122 3.01 2.51 7.01
C TYR A 122 4.09 1.48 7.29
N LYS A 123 4.49 0.75 6.27
CA LYS A 123 5.61 -0.19 6.37
C LYS A 123 6.87 0.52 6.84
N THR A 124 7.53 -0.03 7.87
CA THR A 124 8.80 0.49 8.36
C THR A 124 9.91 0.20 7.35
N LEU A 125 10.59 1.26 6.90
CA LEU A 125 11.72 1.15 5.99
C LEU A 125 13.02 0.87 6.75
N PHE A 126 14.01 0.35 6.02
CA PHE A 126 15.29 -0.11 6.56
C PHE A 126 16.09 0.96 7.31
N TYR A 127 16.13 2.19 6.77
CA TYR A 127 16.86 3.32 7.32
C TYR A 127 15.92 4.27 8.05
N TYR A 128 16.30 4.74 9.23
CA TYR A 128 15.50 5.65 10.03
C TYR A 128 15.13 6.94 9.29
N SER A 129 16.13 7.57 8.64
CA SER A 129 15.89 8.79 7.89
C SER A 129 14.93 8.64 6.71
N LEU A 130 15.03 7.51 5.97
CA LEU A 130 14.10 7.20 4.89
C LEU A 130 12.71 6.88 5.43
N ASN A 131 12.63 6.13 6.52
CA ASN A 131 11.37 5.79 7.16
C ASN A 131 10.60 7.02 7.62
N GLN A 132 11.28 7.93 8.32
CA GLN A 132 10.67 9.19 8.75
C GLN A 132 10.18 10.04 7.57
N ALA A 133 11.01 10.20 6.55
CA ALA A 133 10.66 10.96 5.35
C ALA A 133 9.46 10.35 4.61
N HIS A 134 9.44 9.02 4.47
CA HIS A 134 8.33 8.28 3.86
C HIS A 134 7.02 8.52 4.60
N VAL A 135 7.02 8.33 5.91
CA VAL A 135 5.84 8.53 6.76
C VAL A 135 5.33 9.97 6.70
N TYR A 136 6.23 10.96 6.73
CA TYR A 136 5.83 12.37 6.64
C TYR A 136 5.28 12.75 5.27
N LYS A 137 5.86 12.24 4.19
CA LYS A 137 5.32 12.46 2.84
C LYS A 137 3.91 11.89 2.70
N LYS A 138 3.67 10.69 3.22
CA LYS A 138 2.34 10.06 3.26
C LYS A 138 1.38 10.84 4.16
N ALA A 139 1.80 11.31 5.34
CA ALA A 139 0.99 12.13 6.23
C ALA A 139 0.53 13.44 5.57
N VAL A 140 1.36 14.06 4.73
CA VAL A 140 0.98 15.26 3.95
C VAL A 140 -0.18 14.98 3.00
N SER A 141 -0.23 13.83 2.33
CA SER A 141 -1.36 13.47 1.46
C SER A 141 -2.67 13.35 2.27
N HIS A 142 -2.61 12.74 3.46
CA HIS A 142 -3.76 12.70 4.37
C HIS A 142 -4.16 14.08 4.86
N LEU A 143 -3.19 14.94 5.19
CA LEU A 143 -3.46 16.31 5.64
C LEU A 143 -4.12 17.14 4.54
N LYS A 144 -3.69 17.02 3.28
CA LYS A 144 -4.33 17.67 2.14
C LYS A 144 -5.80 17.29 2.02
N ARG A 145 -6.14 15.99 2.14
CA ARG A 145 -7.54 15.52 2.13
C ARG A 145 -8.33 16.06 3.30
N LEU A 146 -7.79 15.93 4.53
CA LEU A 146 -8.43 16.44 5.74
C LEU A 146 -8.76 17.94 5.64
N LEU A 147 -7.83 18.75 5.13
CA LEU A 147 -8.03 20.19 4.96
C LEU A 147 -9.06 20.50 3.87
N LYS A 148 -9.08 19.77 2.75
CA LYS A 148 -10.13 19.90 1.73
C LYS A 148 -11.51 19.59 2.29
N ASP A 149 -11.65 18.48 3.00
CA ASP A 149 -12.92 18.08 3.60
C ASP A 149 -13.37 19.08 4.66
N ALA A 150 -12.46 19.58 5.50
CA ALA A 150 -12.75 20.60 6.49
C ALA A 150 -13.19 21.92 5.86
N ALA A 151 -12.54 22.37 4.79
CA ALA A 151 -12.93 23.58 4.05
C ALA A 151 -14.29 23.42 3.38
N ALA A 152 -14.57 22.24 2.79
CA ALA A 152 -15.84 21.96 2.11
C ALA A 152 -17.02 21.81 3.08
N THR A 153 -16.81 21.21 4.25
CA THR A 153 -17.89 20.84 5.19
C THR A 153 -18.00 21.76 6.41
N GLY A 154 -16.97 22.57 6.68
CA GLY A 154 -16.84 23.34 7.92
C GLY A 154 -16.62 22.48 9.17
N ARG A 155 -16.27 21.19 9.01
CA ARG A 155 -16.15 20.22 10.11
C ARG A 155 -14.83 19.47 10.06
N LEU A 156 -14.22 19.26 11.22
CA LEU A 156 -13.10 18.36 11.39
C LEU A 156 -13.59 16.96 11.77
N PRO A 157 -12.80 15.92 11.48
CA PRO A 157 -13.06 14.57 12.02
C PRO A 157 -13.16 14.60 13.55
N ALA A 158 -13.98 13.70 14.10
CA ALA A 158 -14.03 13.50 15.55
C ALA A 158 -12.65 13.09 16.07
N PRO A 159 -12.19 13.67 17.19
CA PRO A 159 -10.90 13.30 17.78
C PRO A 159 -10.85 11.82 18.15
N GLN A 160 -9.73 11.18 17.81
CA GLN A 160 -9.45 9.81 18.19
C GLN A 160 -8.75 9.79 19.56
N ARG A 161 -8.76 8.62 20.23
CA ARG A 161 -8.08 8.44 21.50
C ARG A 161 -6.60 8.81 21.39
N ALA A 162 -6.13 9.67 22.29
CA ALA A 162 -4.73 10.01 22.40
C ALA A 162 -3.88 8.77 22.72
N VAL A 163 -2.74 8.65 22.05
CA VAL A 163 -1.74 7.62 22.34
C VAL A 163 -0.52 8.33 22.91
N PRO A 164 0.12 7.84 23.95
CA PRO A 164 1.30 8.46 24.55
C PRO A 164 2.38 8.74 23.50
N ALA A 165 3.10 9.85 23.67
CA ALA A 165 4.28 10.15 22.87
C ALA A 165 5.36 9.07 23.11
N PRO A 166 6.13 8.67 22.07
CA PRO A 166 7.22 7.73 22.23
C PRO A 166 8.29 8.30 23.17
N ALA A 167 8.94 7.40 23.93
CA ALA A 167 10.04 7.79 24.80
C ALA A 167 11.16 8.46 24.02
N VAL A 168 11.81 9.46 24.63
CA VAL A 168 12.94 10.17 24.02
C VAL A 168 14.15 9.23 23.99
N PRO A 169 14.72 8.94 22.80
CA PRO A 169 15.88 8.07 22.70
C PRO A 169 17.14 8.74 23.26
N THR A 170 18.01 7.96 23.91
CA THR A 170 19.30 8.40 24.43
C THR A 170 20.43 8.22 23.41
N LEU A 171 21.62 8.77 23.72
CA LEU A 171 22.85 8.52 22.94
C LEU A 171 23.16 7.02 22.80
N ALA A 172 22.98 6.24 23.89
CA ALA A 172 23.20 4.81 23.86
C ALA A 172 22.26 4.10 22.86
N HIS A 173 20.99 4.51 22.78
CA HIS A 173 20.07 3.98 21.78
C HIS A 173 20.53 4.31 20.36
N GLY A 174 21.06 5.51 20.12
CA GLY A 174 21.65 5.91 18.83
C GLY A 174 22.86 5.06 18.44
N ALA A 175 23.79 4.82 19.37
CA ALA A 175 24.97 3.98 19.15
C ALA A 175 24.58 2.52 18.85
N ILE A 176 23.67 1.94 19.61
CA ILE A 176 23.15 0.59 19.39
C ILE A 176 22.42 0.48 18.04
N TYR A 177 21.63 1.50 17.68
CA TYR A 177 20.99 1.57 16.37
C TYR A 177 22.04 1.55 15.24
N GLY A 178 23.10 2.36 15.34
CA GLY A 178 24.19 2.40 14.36
C GLY A 178 24.86 1.03 14.19
N ALA A 179 25.18 0.35 15.29
CA ALA A 179 25.75 -1.00 15.27
C ALA A 179 24.80 -2.03 14.62
N LYS A 180 23.52 -2.02 14.99
CA LYS A 180 22.47 -2.85 14.37
C LYS A 180 22.35 -2.57 12.86
N LEU A 181 22.41 -1.29 12.45
CA LEU A 181 22.32 -0.89 11.06
C LEU A 181 23.48 -1.45 10.23
N LEU A 182 24.74 -1.34 10.71
CA LEU A 182 25.92 -1.92 10.05
C LEU A 182 25.79 -3.43 9.89
N GLY A 183 25.39 -4.15 10.94
CA GLY A 183 25.14 -5.58 10.86
C GLY A 183 24.06 -5.95 9.82
N ARG A 184 22.97 -5.19 9.75
CA ARG A 184 21.91 -5.40 8.75
C ARG A 184 22.41 -5.14 7.32
N ILE A 185 23.23 -4.10 7.11
CA ILE A 185 23.81 -3.81 5.80
C ILE A 185 24.70 -4.98 5.35
N ALA A 186 25.51 -5.52 6.25
CA ALA A 186 26.34 -6.69 5.96
C ALA A 186 25.50 -7.93 5.59
N LEU A 187 24.45 -8.25 6.37
CA LEU A 187 23.53 -9.34 6.07
C LEU A 187 22.80 -9.14 4.74
N LYS A 188 22.36 -7.92 4.45
CA LYS A 188 21.68 -7.61 3.17
C LYS A 188 22.63 -7.70 1.97
N ALA A 189 23.92 -7.42 2.16
CA ALA A 189 24.95 -7.62 1.15
C ALA A 189 25.18 -9.13 0.90
N LEU A 190 25.24 -9.94 1.94
CA LEU A 190 25.34 -11.40 1.84
C LEU A 190 24.11 -12.03 1.15
N GLY A 191 22.89 -11.57 1.48
CA GLY A 191 21.65 -12.05 0.86
C GLY A 191 21.52 -11.72 -0.64
N ARG A 192 22.40 -10.87 -1.20
CA ARG A 192 22.47 -10.63 -2.66
C ARG A 192 23.22 -11.71 -3.41
N LEU A 193 23.89 -12.62 -2.72
CA LEU A 193 24.55 -13.75 -3.35
C LEU A 193 23.51 -14.64 -4.06
N PRO A 194 23.79 -15.15 -5.27
CA PRO A 194 22.81 -15.90 -6.08
C PRO A 194 22.21 -17.11 -5.37
N LEU A 195 22.98 -17.74 -4.46
CA LEU A 195 22.57 -18.92 -3.68
C LEU A 195 21.54 -18.60 -2.58
N LEU A 196 21.51 -17.34 -2.10
CA LEU A 196 20.66 -16.88 -0.98
C LEU A 196 19.51 -16.00 -1.44
N ARG A 197 19.37 -15.82 -2.76
CA ARG A 197 18.35 -14.92 -3.32
C ARG A 197 16.96 -15.51 -3.15
N GLU A 198 16.07 -14.73 -2.54
CA GLU A 198 14.65 -15.06 -2.43
C GLU A 198 14.02 -15.29 -3.82
N ARG A 199 13.22 -16.34 -3.94
CA ARG A 199 12.50 -16.71 -5.16
C ARG A 199 11.03 -16.88 -4.83
N PHE A 200 10.17 -16.50 -5.77
CA PHE A 200 8.73 -16.74 -5.68
C PHE A 200 8.30 -17.88 -6.60
N GLY A 201 7.26 -18.57 -6.18
CA GLY A 201 6.59 -19.58 -6.97
C GLY A 201 5.20 -19.85 -6.43
N VAL A 202 4.46 -20.69 -7.15
CA VAL A 202 3.06 -20.97 -6.83
C VAL A 202 2.94 -22.39 -6.28
N SER A 203 2.07 -22.54 -5.29
CA SER A 203 1.66 -23.84 -4.75
C SER A 203 0.18 -24.05 -4.95
N VAL A 204 -0.22 -25.30 -5.20
CA VAL A 204 -1.60 -25.70 -5.37
C VAL A 204 -2.00 -26.70 -4.29
N LEU A 205 -3.25 -26.59 -3.84
CA LEU A 205 -3.90 -27.50 -2.91
C LEU A 205 -5.24 -27.94 -3.48
N ALA A 206 -5.53 -29.22 -3.45
CA ALA A 206 -6.88 -29.72 -3.61
C ALA A 206 -7.62 -29.55 -2.28
N GLY A 207 -8.53 -28.60 -2.19
CA GLY A 207 -9.31 -28.30 -0.99
C GLY A 207 -9.59 -26.80 -0.79
N ARG A 208 -10.34 -26.52 0.25
CA ARG A 208 -10.76 -25.17 0.63
C ARG A 208 -9.63 -24.44 1.35
N TRP A 209 -9.63 -23.13 1.24
CA TRP A 209 -8.64 -22.21 1.83
C TRP A 209 -8.62 -22.20 3.37
N ASP A 210 -9.73 -22.61 4.01
CA ASP A 210 -9.95 -22.62 5.46
C ASP A 210 -9.65 -23.97 6.14
N GLN A 211 -9.05 -24.91 5.41
CA GLN A 211 -8.69 -26.25 5.92
C GLN A 211 -7.19 -26.40 6.15
N PRO A 212 -6.74 -27.33 7.03
CA PRO A 212 -5.33 -27.67 7.18
C PRO A 212 -4.72 -28.13 5.86
N ILE A 213 -3.54 -27.58 5.50
CA ILE A 213 -3.06 -27.60 4.12
C ILE A 213 -1.75 -28.37 3.99
N GLN A 214 -1.74 -29.31 3.03
CA GLN A 214 -0.49 -29.83 2.45
C GLN A 214 -0.30 -29.22 1.05
N TRP A 215 0.64 -28.28 0.94
CA TRP A 215 0.92 -27.60 -0.30
C TRP A 215 1.79 -28.40 -1.25
N GLN A 216 1.39 -28.51 -2.53
CA GLN A 216 2.25 -29.01 -3.60
C GLN A 216 2.83 -27.83 -4.37
N ARG A 217 4.17 -27.71 -4.30
CA ARG A 217 4.91 -26.67 -5.01
C ARG A 217 4.95 -26.96 -6.50
N ALA A 218 4.65 -25.97 -7.32
CA ALA A 218 4.82 -26.06 -8.75
C ALA A 218 6.30 -25.83 -9.13
N ALA A 219 6.76 -26.55 -10.14
CA ALA A 219 8.07 -26.30 -10.73
C ALA A 219 8.03 -25.03 -11.57
N THR A 220 8.66 -23.98 -11.12
CA THR A 220 8.80 -22.73 -11.88
C THR A 220 9.97 -22.86 -12.87
N PRO A 221 9.81 -22.40 -14.13
CA PRO A 221 10.90 -22.43 -15.11
C PRO A 221 12.13 -21.63 -14.65
N ARG A 222 13.32 -22.08 -15.08
CA ARG A 222 14.56 -21.38 -14.70
C ARG A 222 14.57 -19.92 -15.22
N GLY A 223 14.91 -18.98 -14.33
CA GLY A 223 15.00 -17.55 -14.68
C GLY A 223 13.66 -16.83 -14.75
N ARG A 224 12.57 -17.50 -14.40
CA ARG A 224 11.22 -16.91 -14.28
C ARG A 224 10.71 -17.05 -12.85
N PHE A 225 9.74 -16.20 -12.47
CA PHE A 225 9.03 -16.25 -11.19
C PHE A 225 7.54 -16.26 -11.48
N TRP A 226 6.79 -17.07 -10.72
CA TRP A 226 5.34 -17.05 -10.75
C TRP A 226 4.82 -16.53 -9.42
N ALA A 227 3.92 -15.55 -9.49
CA ALA A 227 3.27 -14.93 -8.35
C ALA A 227 1.80 -14.60 -8.66
N ASP A 228 1.07 -14.11 -7.69
CA ASP A 228 -0.32 -13.64 -7.80
C ASP A 228 -1.26 -14.62 -8.53
N PRO A 229 -1.42 -15.87 -8.06
CA PRO A 229 -2.19 -16.89 -8.76
C PRO A 229 -3.70 -16.68 -8.62
N PHE A 230 -4.43 -16.52 -9.71
CA PHE A 230 -5.90 -16.47 -9.76
C PHE A 230 -6.49 -17.67 -10.48
N LEU A 231 -7.47 -18.34 -9.85
CA LEU A 231 -8.16 -19.49 -10.41
C LEU A 231 -9.39 -19.08 -11.23
N HIS A 232 -9.61 -19.80 -12.32
CA HIS A 232 -10.86 -19.76 -13.08
C HIS A 232 -11.17 -21.15 -13.64
N THR A 233 -12.39 -21.65 -13.37
CA THR A 233 -12.83 -22.96 -13.83
C THR A 233 -13.83 -22.80 -14.99
N ARG A 234 -13.54 -23.44 -16.15
CA ARG A 234 -14.41 -23.43 -17.32
C ARG A 234 -14.40 -24.80 -18.01
N GLY A 235 -15.59 -25.32 -18.33
CA GLY A 235 -15.70 -26.59 -19.00
C GLY A 235 -15.13 -27.78 -18.19
N GLY A 236 -15.24 -27.75 -16.85
CA GLY A 236 -14.71 -28.79 -15.97
C GLY A 236 -13.18 -28.79 -15.82
N ARG A 237 -12.47 -27.81 -16.39
CA ARG A 237 -11.03 -27.63 -16.28
C ARG A 237 -10.73 -26.37 -15.48
N THR A 238 -9.78 -26.44 -14.56
CA THR A 238 -9.35 -25.31 -13.72
C THR A 238 -8.03 -24.74 -14.26
N PHE A 239 -8.03 -23.44 -14.48
CA PHE A 239 -6.86 -22.70 -14.94
C PHE A 239 -6.41 -21.71 -13.85
N CYS A 240 -5.10 -21.50 -13.77
CA CYS A 240 -4.46 -20.57 -12.86
C CYS A 240 -3.74 -19.51 -13.70
N PHE A 241 -4.19 -18.25 -13.60
CA PHE A 241 -3.53 -17.09 -14.18
C PHE A 241 -2.52 -16.57 -13.19
N VAL A 242 -1.31 -16.28 -13.63
CA VAL A 242 -0.21 -15.87 -12.75
C VAL A 242 0.54 -14.70 -13.35
N GLU A 243 1.13 -13.86 -12.48
CA GLU A 243 2.26 -13.05 -12.90
C GLU A 243 3.42 -13.97 -13.30
N ASP A 244 3.96 -13.76 -14.48
CA ASP A 244 5.16 -14.42 -14.99
C ASP A 244 6.27 -13.37 -15.18
N LEU A 245 7.10 -13.20 -14.15
CA LEU A 245 8.19 -12.25 -14.17
C LEU A 245 9.43 -12.87 -14.84
N ASP A 246 9.84 -12.31 -15.97
CA ASP A 246 11.10 -12.66 -16.62
C ASP A 246 12.27 -12.02 -15.88
N GLY A 247 13.17 -12.83 -15.35
CA GLY A 247 14.36 -12.38 -14.62
C GLY A 247 15.37 -11.57 -15.45
N ARG A 248 15.28 -11.60 -16.80
CA ARG A 248 16.15 -10.83 -17.70
C ARG A 248 15.60 -9.42 -17.93
N THR A 249 14.32 -9.32 -18.32
CA THR A 249 13.66 -8.04 -18.60
C THR A 249 13.17 -7.36 -17.32
N LYS A 250 13.00 -8.12 -16.24
CA LYS A 250 12.36 -7.71 -14.98
C LYS A 250 10.96 -7.13 -15.19
N ARG A 251 10.28 -7.60 -16.22
CA ARG A 251 8.93 -7.20 -16.57
C ARG A 251 7.99 -8.39 -16.42
N GLY A 252 6.90 -8.20 -15.67
CA GLY A 252 5.82 -9.15 -15.48
C GLY A 252 4.88 -9.14 -16.68
N ARG A 253 4.36 -10.33 -17.01
CA ARG A 253 3.29 -10.59 -17.97
C ARG A 253 2.37 -11.64 -17.38
N ILE A 254 1.21 -11.88 -17.98
CA ILE A 254 0.27 -12.85 -17.45
C ILE A 254 0.40 -14.17 -18.22
N ALA A 255 0.76 -15.24 -17.49
CA ALA A 255 0.79 -16.59 -17.99
C ALA A 255 -0.41 -17.41 -17.50
N VAL A 256 -0.74 -18.46 -18.25
CA VAL A 256 -1.81 -19.41 -17.90
C VAL A 256 -1.21 -20.78 -17.63
N LEU A 257 -1.58 -21.32 -16.48
CA LEU A 257 -1.28 -22.68 -16.06
C LEU A 257 -2.59 -23.45 -15.93
N GLU A 258 -2.61 -24.72 -16.27
CA GLU A 258 -3.75 -25.61 -16.03
C GLU A 258 -3.50 -26.47 -14.79
N VAL A 259 -4.48 -26.55 -13.92
CA VAL A 259 -4.45 -27.46 -12.77
C VAL A 259 -4.90 -28.85 -13.22
N ALA A 260 -3.97 -29.80 -13.26
CA ALA A 260 -4.23 -31.16 -13.66
C ALA A 260 -3.53 -32.16 -12.73
N GLY A 261 -4.29 -33.03 -12.08
CA GLY A 261 -3.76 -34.03 -11.15
C GLY A 261 -2.96 -33.42 -9.99
N GLY A 262 -3.37 -32.25 -9.47
CA GLY A 262 -2.63 -31.52 -8.43
C GLY A 262 -1.38 -30.80 -8.90
N ARG A 263 -1.09 -30.75 -10.21
CA ARG A 263 0.05 -30.09 -10.81
C ARG A 263 -0.37 -28.87 -11.62
N LEU A 264 0.54 -27.91 -11.78
CA LEU A 264 0.37 -26.75 -12.63
C LEU A 264 1.15 -26.96 -13.93
N LEU A 265 0.43 -27.00 -15.06
CA LEU A 265 0.98 -27.22 -16.40
C LEU A 265 0.88 -25.91 -17.21
N GLU A 266 2.01 -25.35 -17.63
CA GLU A 266 2.05 -24.13 -18.43
C GLU A 266 1.31 -24.33 -19.77
N ARG A 267 0.43 -23.34 -20.11
CA ARG A 267 -0.35 -23.34 -21.36
C ARG A 267 0.07 -22.22 -22.31
N GLY A 268 0.68 -21.16 -21.80
CA GLY A 268 1.18 -20.05 -22.60
C GLY A 268 0.99 -18.71 -21.92
N ILE A 269 1.25 -17.64 -22.68
CA ILE A 269 1.07 -16.26 -22.25
C ILE A 269 -0.31 -15.78 -22.69
N ALA A 270 -1.09 -15.27 -21.74
CA ALA A 270 -2.40 -14.68 -21.98
C ALA A 270 -2.32 -13.20 -22.34
N LEU A 271 -1.46 -12.44 -21.65
CA LEU A 271 -1.38 -11.01 -21.83
C LEU A 271 0.06 -10.53 -21.60
N GLU A 272 0.55 -9.73 -22.53
CA GLU A 272 1.84 -9.04 -22.45
C GLU A 272 1.69 -7.61 -22.97
N GLU A 273 2.26 -6.65 -22.24
CA GLU A 273 2.22 -5.21 -22.53
C GLU A 273 3.66 -4.64 -22.51
N PRO A 274 3.91 -3.45 -23.05
CA PRO A 274 5.22 -2.81 -23.00
C PRO A 274 5.62 -2.35 -21.58
N PHE A 275 4.75 -2.51 -20.59
CA PHE A 275 4.94 -2.22 -19.17
C PHE A 275 4.65 -3.46 -18.32
N HIS A 276 5.01 -3.41 -17.03
CA HIS A 276 4.81 -4.50 -16.09
C HIS A 276 3.34 -4.80 -15.84
N LEU A 277 2.98 -6.10 -15.85
CA LEU A 277 1.68 -6.62 -15.46
C LEU A 277 1.83 -7.65 -14.34
N SER A 278 0.97 -7.56 -13.33
CA SER A 278 0.86 -8.52 -12.22
C SER A 278 -0.60 -8.64 -11.78
N PHE A 279 -0.89 -9.40 -10.74
CA PHE A 279 -2.18 -9.51 -10.08
C PHE A 279 -3.36 -9.64 -11.07
N PRO A 280 -3.47 -10.72 -11.87
CA PRO A 280 -4.47 -10.89 -12.93
C PRO A 280 -5.87 -11.18 -12.36
N PHE A 281 -6.51 -10.20 -11.71
CA PHE A 281 -7.83 -10.36 -11.11
C PHE A 281 -8.89 -10.67 -12.17
N LEU A 282 -9.61 -11.77 -12.00
CA LEU A 282 -10.62 -12.26 -12.94
C LEU A 282 -12.03 -12.01 -12.41
N PHE A 283 -12.95 -11.63 -13.28
CA PHE A 283 -14.36 -11.49 -12.97
C PHE A 283 -15.23 -11.75 -14.21
N GLU A 284 -16.47 -12.15 -13.99
CA GLU A 284 -17.47 -12.33 -15.04
C GLU A 284 -18.50 -11.21 -15.01
N HIS A 285 -18.94 -10.78 -16.17
CA HIS A 285 -20.00 -9.80 -16.34
C HIS A 285 -20.70 -9.99 -17.69
N GLY A 286 -22.06 -10.08 -17.70
CA GLY A 286 -22.83 -10.23 -18.94
C GLY A 286 -22.50 -11.52 -19.71
N GLY A 287 -22.08 -12.59 -19.03
CA GLY A 287 -21.68 -13.86 -19.64
C GLY A 287 -20.27 -13.88 -20.25
N GLU A 288 -19.53 -12.77 -20.15
CA GLU A 288 -18.16 -12.63 -20.63
C GLU A 288 -17.16 -12.63 -19.47
N LEU A 289 -15.95 -13.15 -19.72
CA LEU A 289 -14.85 -13.17 -18.76
C LEU A 289 -13.94 -11.99 -18.98
N TYR A 290 -13.57 -11.31 -17.89
CA TYR A 290 -12.70 -10.15 -17.87
C TYR A 290 -11.52 -10.35 -16.93
N MET A 291 -10.44 -9.62 -17.19
CA MET A 291 -9.24 -9.54 -16.36
C MET A 291 -8.93 -8.09 -16.08
N CYS A 292 -8.68 -7.77 -14.80
CA CYS A 292 -8.16 -6.47 -14.36
C CYS A 292 -6.78 -6.68 -13.74
N PRO A 293 -5.70 -6.71 -14.54
CA PRO A 293 -4.35 -6.85 -14.01
C PRO A 293 -3.86 -5.54 -13.39
N GLU A 294 -2.91 -5.62 -12.47
CA GLU A 294 -2.14 -4.45 -12.06
C GLU A 294 -1.41 -3.89 -13.28
N SER A 295 -1.57 -2.59 -13.51
CA SER A 295 -0.93 -1.81 -14.58
C SER A 295 -0.43 -0.46 -14.06
N SER A 296 0.11 -0.46 -12.84
CA SER A 296 0.55 0.74 -12.10
C SER A 296 1.64 1.53 -12.83
N GLU A 297 2.54 0.85 -13.56
CA GLU A 297 3.59 1.47 -14.39
C GLU A 297 3.00 2.31 -15.52
N ALA A 298 1.87 1.89 -16.10
CA ALA A 298 1.12 2.68 -17.08
C ALA A 298 0.30 3.83 -16.44
N ARG A 299 0.22 3.88 -15.10
CA ARG A 299 -0.62 4.80 -14.32
C ARG A 299 -2.09 4.74 -14.75
N GLU A 300 -2.58 3.53 -15.00
CA GLU A 300 -3.96 3.25 -15.42
C GLU A 300 -4.49 2.01 -14.70
N ILE A 301 -5.82 1.94 -14.54
CA ILE A 301 -6.54 0.71 -14.19
C ILE A 301 -7.21 0.24 -15.48
N ARG A 302 -6.79 -0.90 -16.00
CA ARG A 302 -7.23 -1.45 -17.29
C ARG A 302 -8.02 -2.74 -17.09
N VAL A 303 -9.05 -2.94 -17.93
CA VAL A 303 -9.82 -4.16 -18.01
C VAL A 303 -9.69 -4.75 -19.42
N TYR A 304 -9.36 -6.03 -19.47
CA TYR A 304 -9.24 -6.80 -20.71
C TYR A 304 -10.34 -7.84 -20.78
N ARG A 305 -10.94 -8.02 -21.96
CA ARG A 305 -11.96 -9.06 -22.22
C ARG A 305 -11.31 -10.27 -22.85
N CYS A 306 -11.72 -11.47 -22.40
CA CYS A 306 -11.33 -12.72 -23.03
C CYS A 306 -12.02 -12.87 -24.39
N VAL A 307 -11.25 -13.01 -25.47
CA VAL A 307 -11.75 -13.22 -26.84
C VAL A 307 -11.73 -14.70 -27.21
N GLU A 308 -10.69 -15.43 -26.77
CA GLU A 308 -10.56 -16.87 -26.96
C GLU A 308 -9.88 -17.47 -25.70
N PHE A 309 -10.68 -18.15 -24.90
CA PHE A 309 -10.23 -18.68 -23.62
C PHE A 309 -9.23 -19.83 -23.81
N PRO A 310 -8.12 -19.89 -23.03
CA PRO A 310 -7.76 -18.94 -21.98
C PRO A 310 -6.70 -17.89 -22.42
N LEU A 311 -6.24 -17.89 -23.67
CA LEU A 311 -4.99 -17.25 -24.06
C LEU A 311 -5.15 -15.93 -24.81
N LYS A 312 -6.34 -15.62 -25.37
CA LYS A 312 -6.48 -14.38 -26.16
C LYS A 312 -7.35 -13.35 -25.45
N TRP A 313 -6.74 -12.20 -25.16
CA TRP A 313 -7.37 -11.10 -24.46
C TRP A 313 -7.18 -9.82 -25.24
N ARG A 314 -8.11 -8.90 -25.13
CA ARG A 314 -7.98 -7.55 -25.69
C ARG A 314 -8.38 -6.50 -24.67
N LEU A 315 -7.76 -5.33 -24.74
CA LEU A 315 -8.16 -4.18 -23.94
C LEU A 315 -9.62 -3.83 -24.23
N GLU A 316 -10.46 -3.87 -23.20
CA GLU A 316 -11.87 -3.51 -23.32
C GLU A 316 -12.09 -2.09 -22.83
N ARG A 317 -11.47 -1.73 -21.67
CA ARG A 317 -11.63 -0.40 -21.11
C ARG A 317 -10.49 0.00 -20.18
N THR A 318 -10.18 1.29 -20.16
CA THR A 318 -9.42 1.93 -19.10
C THR A 318 -10.42 2.57 -18.14
N LEU A 319 -10.45 2.07 -16.89
CA LEU A 319 -11.39 2.54 -15.85
C LEU A 319 -10.94 3.85 -15.21
N MET A 320 -9.62 3.98 -14.98
CA MET A 320 -9.00 5.19 -14.41
C MET A 320 -7.69 5.49 -15.11
N ARG A 321 -7.36 6.79 -15.23
CA ARG A 321 -6.11 7.30 -15.81
C ARG A 321 -5.40 8.22 -14.83
N GLY A 322 -4.06 8.28 -14.92
CA GLY A 322 -3.22 9.15 -14.09
C GLY A 322 -3.08 8.67 -12.64
N VAL A 323 -3.50 7.44 -12.34
CA VAL A 323 -3.44 6.85 -10.99
C VAL A 323 -2.35 5.79 -10.91
N SER A 324 -1.56 5.82 -9.83
CA SER A 324 -0.64 4.74 -9.48
C SER A 324 -1.39 3.78 -8.56
N ALA A 325 -1.99 2.73 -9.16
CA ALA A 325 -2.86 1.78 -8.47
C ALA A 325 -2.34 0.35 -8.60
N ALA A 326 -2.38 -0.40 -7.49
CA ALA A 326 -1.99 -1.80 -7.42
C ALA A 326 -3.17 -2.67 -6.96
N ASP A 327 -3.13 -3.94 -7.32
CA ASP A 327 -3.97 -5.04 -6.80
C ASP A 327 -5.48 -4.70 -6.82
N THR A 328 -5.97 -4.24 -7.98
CA THR A 328 -7.38 -3.84 -8.16
C THR A 328 -8.28 -5.05 -8.25
N MET A 329 -9.33 -5.09 -7.43
CA MET A 329 -10.37 -6.13 -7.41
C MET A 329 -11.73 -5.52 -7.70
N LEU A 330 -12.48 -6.14 -8.62
CA LEU A 330 -13.81 -5.72 -9.06
C LEU A 330 -14.85 -6.80 -8.71
N PHE A 331 -15.87 -6.45 -7.95
CA PHE A 331 -16.90 -7.43 -7.56
C PHE A 331 -18.27 -6.76 -7.38
N GLU A 332 -19.31 -7.56 -7.53
CA GLU A 332 -20.67 -7.14 -7.28
C GLU A 332 -21.11 -7.54 -5.87
N LYS A 333 -21.77 -6.62 -5.17
CA LYS A 333 -22.50 -6.88 -3.92
C LYS A 333 -23.64 -5.90 -3.77
N GLY A 334 -24.83 -6.41 -3.49
CA GLY A 334 -26.04 -5.61 -3.30
C GLY A 334 -26.49 -4.85 -4.54
N GLY A 335 -26.35 -5.47 -5.74
CA GLY A 335 -26.76 -4.88 -7.02
C GLY A 335 -25.86 -3.73 -7.48
N ARG A 336 -24.67 -3.58 -6.87
CA ARG A 336 -23.71 -2.52 -7.21
C ARG A 336 -22.31 -3.13 -7.39
N TRP A 337 -21.56 -2.56 -8.33
CA TRP A 337 -20.16 -2.92 -8.53
C TRP A 337 -19.25 -2.09 -7.62
N TRP A 338 -18.28 -2.77 -7.04
CA TRP A 338 -17.28 -2.21 -6.13
C TRP A 338 -15.89 -2.46 -6.68
N MET A 339 -15.02 -1.49 -6.46
CA MET A 339 -13.60 -1.57 -6.77
C MET A 339 -12.82 -1.34 -5.48
N LEU A 340 -12.06 -2.34 -5.04
CA LEU A 340 -11.04 -2.20 -4.01
C LEU A 340 -9.67 -2.13 -4.69
N THR A 341 -8.87 -1.12 -4.37
CA THR A 341 -7.57 -0.91 -4.99
C THR A 341 -6.61 -0.17 -4.06
N ASN A 342 -5.31 -0.40 -4.21
CA ASN A 342 -4.27 0.26 -3.43
C ASN A 342 -3.66 1.40 -4.25
N ILE A 343 -3.86 2.65 -3.84
CA ILE A 343 -3.39 3.84 -4.57
C ILE A 343 -2.26 4.52 -3.81
N ASP A 344 -1.16 4.82 -4.49
CA ASP A 344 -0.08 5.66 -3.98
C ASP A 344 -0.24 7.11 -4.46
N GLU A 345 -1.06 7.91 -3.75
CA GLU A 345 -1.23 9.34 -4.07
C GLU A 345 0.01 10.17 -3.78
N ALA A 346 0.88 9.71 -2.89
CA ALA A 346 2.08 10.43 -2.49
C ALA A 346 3.26 10.22 -3.46
N ASP A 347 3.10 9.35 -4.46
CA ASP A 347 4.15 9.00 -5.45
C ASP A 347 5.47 8.58 -4.77
N THR A 348 5.33 7.69 -3.79
CA THR A 348 6.45 7.13 -3.02
C THR A 348 6.91 5.77 -3.52
N GLY A 349 6.13 5.14 -4.41
CA GLY A 349 6.27 3.75 -4.84
C GLY A 349 5.74 2.74 -3.81
N ASP A 350 4.99 3.19 -2.80
CA ASP A 350 4.43 2.34 -1.77
C ASP A 350 2.91 2.20 -1.91
N HIS A 351 2.46 1.03 -2.35
CA HIS A 351 1.05 0.63 -2.43
C HIS A 351 0.64 -0.31 -1.28
N CYS A 352 1.48 -0.45 -0.24
CA CYS A 352 1.31 -1.52 0.75
C CYS A 352 0.30 -1.21 1.86
N SER A 353 -0.14 0.04 1.98
CA SER A 353 -0.80 0.48 3.22
C SER A 353 -2.17 1.11 3.02
N GLU A 354 -2.42 1.76 1.88
CA GLU A 354 -3.63 2.54 1.66
C GLU A 354 -4.61 1.78 0.76
N LEU A 355 -5.78 1.45 1.31
CA LEU A 355 -6.87 0.79 0.57
C LEU A 355 -7.96 1.79 0.23
N TYR A 356 -8.33 1.83 -1.04
CA TYR A 356 -9.37 2.70 -1.58
C TYR A 356 -10.57 1.89 -2.06
N LEU A 357 -11.76 2.45 -1.91
CA LEU A 357 -13.02 1.86 -2.34
C LEU A 357 -13.75 2.82 -3.28
N PHE A 358 -14.25 2.29 -4.38
CA PHE A 358 -15.09 3.01 -5.33
C PHE A 358 -16.31 2.17 -5.70
N SER A 359 -17.35 2.81 -6.20
CA SER A 359 -18.56 2.13 -6.65
C SER A 359 -19.04 2.63 -8.02
N ALA A 360 -19.69 1.74 -8.77
CA ALA A 360 -20.33 2.04 -10.05
C ALA A 360 -21.53 1.09 -10.30
N ASP A 361 -22.33 1.39 -11.31
CA ASP A 361 -23.45 0.52 -11.71
C ASP A 361 -23.00 -0.61 -12.64
N SER A 362 -21.81 -0.53 -13.21
CA SER A 362 -21.19 -1.54 -14.06
C SER A 362 -19.68 -1.62 -13.83
N PRO A 363 -19.05 -2.82 -13.96
CA PRO A 363 -17.60 -2.96 -13.84
C PRO A 363 -16.85 -2.29 -15.00
N LEU A 364 -17.54 -2.01 -16.10
CA LEU A 364 -17.03 -1.31 -17.27
C LEU A 364 -17.40 0.18 -17.30
N SER A 365 -17.87 0.75 -16.19
CA SER A 365 -18.22 2.16 -16.11
C SER A 365 -17.01 3.06 -16.41
N ALA A 366 -17.28 4.16 -17.12
CA ALA A 366 -16.28 5.21 -17.32
C ALA A 366 -16.10 6.11 -16.08
N SER A 367 -17.05 6.04 -15.13
CA SER A 367 -17.06 6.85 -13.92
C SER A 367 -17.24 5.95 -12.69
N TRP A 368 -16.32 6.09 -11.75
CA TRP A 368 -16.32 5.40 -10.47
C TRP A 368 -16.44 6.42 -9.34
N THR A 369 -17.48 6.27 -8.52
CA THR A 369 -17.73 7.15 -7.39
C THR A 369 -16.83 6.74 -6.22
N PRO A 370 -15.95 7.63 -5.71
CA PRO A 370 -15.11 7.31 -4.58
C PRO A 370 -15.93 7.18 -3.30
N HIS A 371 -15.53 6.27 -2.43
CA HIS A 371 -16.06 6.18 -1.08
C HIS A 371 -15.75 7.46 -0.30
N ARG A 372 -16.71 7.93 0.52
CA ARG A 372 -16.60 9.20 1.24
C ARG A 372 -15.35 9.32 2.12
N HIS A 373 -14.90 8.20 2.67
CA HIS A 373 -13.76 8.15 3.61
C HIS A 373 -12.51 7.50 3.00
N ASN A 374 -12.29 7.65 1.68
CA ASN A 374 -11.06 7.15 1.08
C ASN A 374 -9.80 7.86 1.59
N PRO A 375 -8.69 7.12 1.85
CA PRO A 375 -8.61 5.67 1.89
C PRO A 375 -9.42 5.09 3.06
N ILE A 376 -10.12 3.98 2.81
CA ILE A 376 -10.95 3.31 3.84
C ILE A 376 -10.13 2.60 4.91
N LEU A 377 -8.85 2.31 4.61
CA LEU A 377 -7.89 1.70 5.51
C LEU A 377 -6.49 2.26 5.23
N VAL A 378 -5.73 2.50 6.31
CA VAL A 378 -4.30 2.87 6.23
C VAL A 378 -3.53 1.99 7.20
N ASP A 379 -3.16 0.81 6.74
CA ASP A 379 -2.51 -0.23 7.54
C ASP A 379 -1.63 -1.12 6.66
N SER A 380 -0.32 -1.16 6.89
CA SER A 380 0.58 -2.04 6.16
C SER A 380 0.50 -3.52 6.57
N ILE A 381 -0.27 -3.85 7.61
CA ILE A 381 -0.58 -5.22 8.01
C ILE A 381 -2.04 -5.52 7.66
N GLY A 382 -2.29 -5.78 6.38
CA GLY A 382 -3.61 -6.12 5.84
C GLY A 382 -4.22 -5.11 4.88
N GLY A 383 -3.64 -3.91 4.70
CA GLY A 383 -4.21 -2.90 3.80
C GLY A 383 -4.03 -3.20 2.31
N ARG A 384 -2.94 -3.85 1.90
CA ARG A 384 -2.75 -4.24 0.50
C ARG A 384 -3.58 -5.48 0.18
N ASN A 385 -4.24 -5.49 -0.99
CA ASN A 385 -5.01 -6.62 -1.46
C ASN A 385 -4.10 -7.81 -1.82
N GLY A 386 -4.57 -9.03 -1.51
CA GLY A 386 -3.90 -10.29 -1.82
C GLY A 386 -4.87 -11.35 -2.34
N GLY A 387 -6.06 -10.91 -2.80
CA GLY A 387 -7.11 -11.75 -3.35
C GLY A 387 -8.49 -11.50 -2.76
N LEU A 388 -9.49 -12.08 -3.41
CA LEU A 388 -10.89 -12.04 -2.99
C LEU A 388 -11.49 -13.44 -3.13
N ILE A 389 -12.14 -13.91 -2.09
CA ILE A 389 -12.84 -15.22 -2.11
C ILE A 389 -14.33 -14.97 -1.91
N ARG A 390 -15.13 -15.61 -2.76
CA ARG A 390 -16.59 -15.67 -2.59
C ARG A 390 -16.98 -17.07 -2.11
N ASP A 391 -17.70 -17.15 -0.99
CA ASP A 391 -18.26 -18.38 -0.45
C ASP A 391 -19.75 -18.16 -0.17
N GLY A 392 -20.58 -18.53 -1.13
CA GLY A 392 -22.00 -18.17 -1.15
C GLY A 392 -22.18 -16.63 -1.17
N GLU A 393 -22.92 -16.11 -0.21
CA GLU A 393 -23.15 -14.67 -0.03
C GLU A 393 -22.00 -13.95 0.68
N ARG A 394 -21.04 -14.68 1.25
CA ARG A 394 -19.92 -14.11 1.99
C ARG A 394 -18.79 -13.75 1.04
N LEU A 395 -18.17 -12.62 1.33
CA LEU A 395 -16.98 -12.13 0.65
C LEU A 395 -15.83 -12.01 1.64
N TYR A 396 -14.70 -12.60 1.28
CA TYR A 396 -13.49 -12.55 2.06
C TYR A 396 -12.40 -11.83 1.28
N ARG A 397 -11.93 -10.71 1.82
CA ARG A 397 -10.76 -10.00 1.30
C ARG A 397 -9.50 -10.59 1.94
N ILE A 398 -8.54 -10.93 1.11
CA ILE A 398 -7.21 -11.30 1.55
C ILE A 398 -6.38 -10.02 1.63
N GLY A 399 -5.81 -9.75 2.80
CA GLY A 399 -4.94 -8.61 3.04
C GLY A 399 -3.49 -9.04 3.21
N GLN A 400 -2.57 -8.45 2.46
CA GLN A 400 -1.15 -8.70 2.58
C GLN A 400 -0.59 -8.06 3.85
N CYS A 401 0.28 -8.79 4.57
CA CYS A 401 1.02 -8.29 5.71
C CYS A 401 2.45 -7.97 5.29
N GLN A 402 2.88 -6.74 5.56
CA GLN A 402 4.27 -6.34 5.33
C GLN A 402 5.11 -6.60 6.58
N GLY A 403 6.38 -6.93 6.39
CA GLY A 403 7.36 -7.04 7.46
C GLY A 403 8.27 -5.82 7.53
N PHE A 404 9.21 -5.84 8.49
CA PHE A 404 10.25 -4.81 8.55
C PHE A 404 11.12 -4.86 7.29
N ASP A 405 11.08 -3.80 6.48
CA ASP A 405 11.77 -3.71 5.17
C ASP A 405 11.53 -4.94 4.26
N ARG A 406 10.45 -5.68 4.50
CA ARG A 406 10.10 -6.89 3.77
C ARG A 406 8.70 -6.77 3.17
N TYR A 407 8.59 -7.19 1.91
CA TYR A 407 7.32 -7.29 1.18
C TYR A 407 6.75 -8.71 1.33
N GLY A 408 5.42 -8.81 1.49
CA GLY A 408 4.73 -10.10 1.42
C GLY A 408 5.11 -11.10 2.52
N GLU A 409 5.23 -10.66 3.79
CA GLU A 409 5.58 -11.54 4.90
C GLU A 409 4.47 -12.52 5.28
N GLY A 410 3.23 -12.22 4.91
CA GLY A 410 2.09 -13.10 5.19
C GLY A 410 0.76 -12.50 4.76
N LEU A 411 -0.31 -13.24 5.04
CA LEU A 411 -1.68 -12.88 4.73
C LEU A 411 -2.57 -12.89 5.96
N ARG A 412 -3.62 -12.08 5.91
CA ARG A 412 -4.79 -12.12 6.79
C ARG A 412 -6.05 -12.26 5.96
N VAL A 413 -7.07 -12.91 6.53
CA VAL A 413 -8.37 -13.08 5.87
C VAL A 413 -9.41 -12.26 6.62
N TYR A 414 -10.08 -11.37 5.89
CA TYR A 414 -11.12 -10.49 6.42
C TYR A 414 -12.45 -10.79 5.75
N GLU A 415 -13.51 -10.96 6.52
CA GLU A 415 -14.87 -11.01 5.99
C GLU A 415 -15.42 -9.58 5.81
N ILE A 416 -15.88 -9.24 4.61
CA ILE A 416 -16.52 -7.96 4.33
C ILE A 416 -17.96 -8.01 4.88
N ARG A 417 -18.17 -7.40 6.05
CA ARG A 417 -19.45 -7.38 6.75
C ARG A 417 -20.41 -6.35 6.19
N GLU A 418 -19.89 -5.16 5.90
CA GLU A 418 -20.71 -4.06 5.39
C GLU A 418 -19.95 -3.28 4.32
N ILE A 419 -20.64 -2.93 3.24
CA ILE A 419 -20.10 -2.10 2.17
C ILE A 419 -21.20 -1.18 1.62
N SER A 420 -20.93 0.12 1.64
CA SER A 420 -21.79 1.17 1.09
C SER A 420 -20.93 2.35 0.62
N GLY A 421 -21.52 3.40 0.06
CA GLY A 421 -20.79 4.61 -0.34
C GLY A 421 -20.21 5.41 0.83
N SER A 422 -20.64 5.13 2.07
CA SER A 422 -20.23 5.88 3.27
C SER A 422 -19.73 4.99 4.42
N ARG A 423 -19.86 3.67 4.31
CA ARG A 423 -19.45 2.75 5.35
C ARG A 423 -18.83 1.48 4.77
N TYR A 424 -17.67 1.11 5.28
CA TYR A 424 -16.99 -0.14 5.01
C TYR A 424 -16.57 -0.77 6.33
N VAL A 425 -16.94 -2.04 6.53
CA VAL A 425 -16.59 -2.80 7.73
C VAL A 425 -16.12 -4.18 7.31
N GLU A 426 -14.92 -4.55 7.74
CA GLU A 426 -14.40 -5.89 7.60
C GLU A 426 -13.96 -6.45 8.96
N GLU A 427 -14.05 -7.76 9.13
CA GLU A 427 -13.70 -8.47 10.35
C GLU A 427 -12.61 -9.50 10.06
N LEU A 428 -11.55 -9.52 10.87
CA LEU A 428 -10.51 -10.53 10.78
C LEU A 428 -11.07 -11.90 11.19
N VAL A 429 -11.06 -12.86 10.28
CA VAL A 429 -11.62 -14.21 10.47
C VAL A 429 -10.58 -15.32 10.34
N GLY A 430 -9.40 -15.04 9.81
CA GLY A 430 -8.31 -16.01 9.62
C GLY A 430 -6.99 -15.50 10.18
N GLU A 431 -6.23 -16.41 10.79
CA GLU A 431 -4.89 -16.12 11.25
C GLU A 431 -3.92 -15.92 10.09
N ARG A 432 -2.78 -15.32 10.39
CA ARG A 432 -1.72 -15.01 9.44
C ARG A 432 -1.11 -16.28 8.84
N ILE A 433 -1.17 -16.40 7.50
CA ILE A 433 -0.42 -17.39 6.74
C ILE A 433 0.93 -16.76 6.38
N HIS A 434 2.04 -17.34 6.86
CA HIS A 434 3.37 -16.80 6.63
C HIS A 434 3.97 -17.20 5.28
N GLY A 435 4.83 -16.34 4.73
CA GLY A 435 5.63 -16.62 3.52
C GLY A 435 4.85 -16.58 2.22
N THR A 436 3.67 -15.97 2.22
CA THR A 436 2.84 -15.76 1.02
C THR A 436 2.26 -14.36 1.02
N HIS A 437 1.97 -13.81 -0.14
CA HIS A 437 1.30 -12.52 -0.28
C HIS A 437 0.02 -12.57 -1.12
N HIS A 438 -0.31 -13.74 -1.70
CA HIS A 438 -1.53 -13.91 -2.47
C HIS A 438 -2.21 -15.26 -2.21
N LEU A 439 -3.55 -15.27 -2.24
CA LEU A 439 -4.36 -16.47 -2.13
C LEU A 439 -5.60 -16.37 -3.01
N SER A 440 -5.88 -17.43 -3.81
CA SER A 440 -7.10 -17.57 -4.57
C SER A 440 -7.69 -18.97 -4.36
N SER A 441 -9.02 -19.06 -4.28
CA SER A 441 -9.73 -20.32 -4.11
C SER A 441 -11.05 -20.33 -4.88
N ASP A 442 -11.37 -21.44 -5.53
CA ASP A 442 -12.68 -21.69 -6.15
C ASP A 442 -13.58 -22.61 -5.29
N GLY A 443 -13.20 -22.86 -4.03
CA GLY A 443 -13.89 -23.73 -3.09
C GLY A 443 -13.53 -25.21 -3.21
N ARG A 444 -12.83 -25.62 -4.27
CA ARG A 444 -12.34 -27.01 -4.52
C ARG A 444 -10.83 -27.06 -4.64
N THR A 445 -10.26 -26.03 -5.19
CA THR A 445 -8.83 -25.83 -5.36
C THR A 445 -8.43 -24.52 -4.73
N THR A 446 -7.30 -24.49 -4.04
CA THR A 446 -6.71 -23.27 -3.49
C THR A 446 -5.29 -23.16 -4.01
N VAL A 447 -4.88 -21.95 -4.39
CA VAL A 447 -3.53 -21.61 -4.82
C VAL A 447 -3.00 -20.46 -3.99
N ILE A 448 -1.72 -20.50 -3.68
CA ILE A 448 -0.97 -19.41 -3.07
C ILE A 448 0.33 -19.19 -3.84
N ASP A 449 0.85 -18.00 -3.75
CA ASP A 449 2.28 -17.84 -3.99
C ASP A 449 3.07 -18.03 -2.68
N HIS A 450 4.36 -18.21 -2.80
CA HIS A 450 5.23 -18.30 -1.65
C HIS A 450 6.65 -17.91 -2.02
N ALA A 451 7.33 -17.28 -1.08
CA ALA A 451 8.74 -17.00 -1.17
C ALA A 451 9.55 -18.12 -0.52
N TRP A 452 10.64 -18.53 -1.15
CA TRP A 452 11.67 -19.41 -0.57
C TRP A 452 13.06 -18.84 -0.83
N GLY A 453 13.95 -19.12 0.08
CA GLY A 453 15.30 -18.58 0.15
C GLY A 453 15.57 -18.08 1.57
N LEU A 454 16.83 -17.85 1.92
CA LEU A 454 17.22 -17.30 3.22
C LEU A 454 16.93 -15.80 3.31
#